data_bb3478c116ef998dbe6edca1c4309a23
#
_entry.id   bb3478c116ef998dbe6edca1c4309a23
#
_cell.length_a   1.000
_cell.length_b   1.000
_cell.length_c   1.000
_cell.angle_alpha   90.00
_cell.angle_beta   90.00
_cell.angle_gamma   90.00
#
_symmetry.space_group_name_H-M   'P 1'
#
loop_
_entity.id
_entity.type
_entity.pdbx_description
1 polymer ?
#
loop_
_entity_poly.entity_id
_entity_poly.type
_entity_poly.pdbx_seq_one_letter_code
_entity_poly.pdbx_strand_id
1 'polypeptide(L)'
;MTNKTETVKTLFHLLQWFTTTENEYKAILHPAVEQTEYPNTMIHTTRKRTFANFIEGAEAGKKMLAYQHFEPIRFFETADTVIAEYTWTGELKVKVGKLKKGQVLKAYVCTIFEFKDDKIFRQRN
;
A
#
# COMPACT_ATOMS: atom_id res chain seq x y z
N MET A 1 -5.10 6.32 -22.90
CA MET A 1 -5.16 7.14 -21.66
C MET A 1 -5.22 6.23 -20.45
N THR A 2 -4.28 6.39 -19.53
CA THR A 2 -4.24 5.56 -18.34
C THR A 2 -5.31 6.04 -17.35
N ASN A 3 -6.12 5.11 -16.86
CA ASN A 3 -7.06 5.38 -15.79
C ASN A 3 -6.30 5.30 -14.45
N LYS A 4 -6.19 6.42 -13.75
CA LYS A 4 -5.42 6.50 -12.50
C LYS A 4 -6.02 5.65 -11.38
N THR A 5 -7.33 5.57 -11.32
CA THR A 5 -8.01 4.71 -10.34
C THR A 5 -7.64 3.24 -10.57
N GLU A 6 -7.60 2.80 -11.83
CA GLU A 6 -7.21 1.43 -12.16
C GLU A 6 -5.74 1.16 -11.79
N THR A 7 -4.87 2.17 -11.92
CA THR A 7 -3.48 2.05 -11.49
C THR A 7 -3.39 1.82 -9.98
N VAL A 8 -4.20 2.54 -9.19
CA VAL A 8 -4.25 2.35 -7.74
C VAL A 8 -4.76 0.95 -7.39
N LYS A 9 -5.80 0.48 -8.10
CA LYS A 9 -6.32 -0.88 -7.90
C LYS A 9 -5.26 -1.93 -8.21
N THR A 10 -4.45 -1.70 -9.25
CA THR A 10 -3.34 -2.58 -9.58
C THR A 10 -2.33 -2.64 -8.44
N LEU A 11 -1.99 -1.50 -7.84
CA LEU A 11 -1.10 -1.48 -6.69
C LEU A 11 -1.69 -2.30 -5.52
N PHE A 12 -2.97 -2.11 -5.22
CA PHE A 12 -3.64 -2.89 -4.17
C PHE A 12 -3.55 -4.38 -4.44
N HIS A 13 -3.72 -4.80 -5.69
CA HIS A 13 -3.59 -6.20 -6.08
C HIS A 13 -2.18 -6.73 -5.86
N LEU A 14 -1.15 -5.98 -6.28
CA LEU A 14 0.24 -6.38 -6.07
C LEU A 14 0.57 -6.52 -4.58
N LEU A 15 0.11 -5.58 -3.76
CA LEU A 15 0.35 -5.62 -2.33
C LEU A 15 -0.39 -6.77 -1.66
N GLN A 16 -1.65 -7.01 -2.04
CA GLN A 16 -2.46 -8.06 -1.46
C GLN A 16 -1.85 -9.44 -1.69
N TRP A 17 -1.25 -9.66 -2.83
CA TRP A 17 -0.63 -10.94 -3.19
C TRP A 17 0.86 -11.00 -2.89
N PHE A 18 1.40 -10.00 -2.16
CA PHE A 18 2.82 -9.95 -1.77
C PHE A 18 3.75 -10.08 -2.97
N THR A 19 3.40 -9.44 -4.08
CA THR A 19 4.18 -9.48 -5.31
C THR A 19 5.56 -8.87 -5.08
N THR A 20 6.60 -9.53 -5.55
CA THR A 20 7.99 -9.06 -5.43
C THR A 20 8.66 -8.81 -6.78
N THR A 21 7.91 -8.98 -7.88
CA THR A 21 8.42 -8.76 -9.23
C THR A 21 8.59 -7.26 -9.49
N GLU A 22 9.83 -6.82 -9.60
CA GLU A 22 10.15 -5.39 -9.76
C GLU A 22 9.46 -4.75 -10.96
N ASN A 23 9.42 -5.44 -12.10
CA ASN A 23 8.82 -4.90 -13.31
C ASN A 23 7.32 -4.58 -13.18
N GLU A 24 6.59 -5.33 -12.37
CA GLU A 24 5.18 -5.04 -12.14
C GLU A 24 5.00 -3.73 -11.37
N TYR A 25 5.89 -3.43 -10.44
CA TYR A 25 5.88 -2.14 -9.73
C TYR A 25 6.37 -1.00 -10.64
N LYS A 26 7.35 -1.24 -11.50
CA LYS A 26 7.85 -0.22 -12.45
C LYS A 26 6.76 0.24 -13.42
N ALA A 27 5.80 -0.61 -13.71
CA ALA A 27 4.70 -0.26 -14.61
C ALA A 27 3.77 0.79 -14.00
N ILE A 28 3.68 0.87 -12.66
CA ILE A 28 2.72 1.73 -11.98
C ILE A 28 3.33 2.75 -11.02
N LEU A 29 4.57 2.54 -10.60
CA LEU A 29 5.27 3.46 -9.68
C LEU A 29 6.34 4.24 -10.43
N HIS A 30 6.38 5.55 -10.20
CA HIS A 30 7.46 6.39 -10.70
C HIS A 30 8.78 5.96 -10.04
N PRO A 31 9.94 5.99 -10.75
CA PRO A 31 11.22 5.62 -10.14
C PRO A 31 11.58 6.43 -8.90
N ALA A 32 11.11 7.68 -8.81
CA ALA A 32 11.35 8.57 -7.68
C ALA A 32 10.17 8.60 -6.69
N VAL A 33 9.33 7.56 -6.69
CA VAL A 33 8.15 7.49 -5.80
C VAL A 33 8.55 7.58 -4.33
N GLU A 34 7.76 8.32 -3.56
CA GLU A 34 7.86 8.35 -2.11
C GLU A 34 6.51 8.09 -1.48
N GLN A 35 6.49 7.17 -0.53
CA GLN A 35 5.34 6.91 0.30
C GLN A 35 5.62 7.49 1.69
N THR A 36 4.70 8.30 2.19
CA THR A 36 4.75 8.82 3.55
C THR A 36 3.64 8.16 4.36
N GLU A 37 4.02 7.50 5.43
CA GLU A 37 3.08 6.93 6.38
C GLU A 37 3.15 7.74 7.67
N TYR A 38 2.03 8.34 8.05
CA TYR A 38 1.96 9.15 9.27
C TYR A 38 1.77 8.27 10.50
N PRO A 39 2.10 8.77 11.70
CA PRO A 39 1.94 7.99 12.93
C PRO A 39 0.52 7.44 13.09
N ASN A 40 0.45 6.21 13.56
CA ASN A 40 -0.82 5.52 13.84
C ASN A 40 -0.60 4.58 15.05
N THR A 41 -1.56 3.69 15.33
CA THR A 41 -1.47 2.77 16.47
C THR A 41 -0.26 1.83 16.40
N MET A 42 0.20 1.50 15.20
CA MET A 42 1.31 0.57 14.99
C MET A 42 2.65 1.26 14.83
N ILE A 43 2.65 2.52 14.39
CA ILE A 43 3.85 3.27 14.03
C ILE A 43 3.80 4.62 14.73
N HIS A 44 4.80 4.90 15.56
CA HIS A 44 4.82 6.10 16.39
C HIS A 44 5.51 7.31 15.73
N THR A 45 6.19 7.11 14.61
CA THR A 45 6.90 8.17 13.88
C THR A 45 6.52 8.15 12.41
N THR A 46 6.62 9.31 11.73
CA THR A 46 6.41 9.39 10.30
C THR A 46 7.47 8.56 9.58
N ARG A 47 7.05 7.72 8.65
CA ARG A 47 7.96 6.91 7.83
C ARG A 47 7.86 7.30 6.37
N LYS A 48 9.02 7.34 5.70
CA LYS A 48 9.10 7.53 4.25
C LYS A 48 9.69 6.28 3.62
N ARG A 49 9.10 5.87 2.51
CA ARG A 49 9.54 4.71 1.75
C ARG A 49 9.75 5.10 0.30
N THR A 50 10.75 4.50 -0.32
CA THR A 50 11.07 4.69 -1.73
C THR A 50 10.69 3.45 -2.53
N PHE A 51 10.96 3.46 -3.84
CA PHE A 51 10.62 2.35 -4.73
C PHE A 51 11.06 0.98 -4.17
N ALA A 52 12.33 0.86 -3.77
CA ALA A 52 12.87 -0.41 -3.26
C ALA A 52 12.12 -0.92 -2.03
N ASN A 53 11.63 -0.01 -1.20
CA ASN A 53 10.92 -0.38 0.03
C ASN A 53 9.56 -1.03 -0.23
N PHE A 54 8.94 -0.83 -1.39
CA PHE A 54 7.70 -1.53 -1.74
C PHE A 54 7.94 -3.03 -1.85
N ILE A 55 9.04 -3.42 -2.50
CA ILE A 55 9.40 -4.83 -2.66
C ILE A 55 9.83 -5.42 -1.32
N GLU A 56 10.66 -4.71 -0.56
CA GLU A 56 11.08 -5.12 0.78
C GLU A 56 9.87 -5.29 1.70
N GLY A 57 8.90 -4.36 1.60
CA GLY A 57 7.66 -4.41 2.37
C GLY A 57 6.82 -5.64 2.01
N ALA A 58 6.76 -6.01 0.73
CA ALA A 58 6.05 -7.20 0.29
C ALA A 58 6.69 -8.46 0.85
N GLU A 59 8.02 -8.53 0.84
CA GLU A 59 8.76 -9.66 1.42
C GLU A 59 8.54 -9.76 2.92
N ALA A 60 8.60 -8.64 3.63
CA ALA A 60 8.35 -8.59 5.08
C ALA A 60 6.92 -8.99 5.41
N GLY A 61 5.96 -8.50 4.62
CA GLY A 61 4.55 -8.82 4.80
C GLY A 61 4.28 -10.30 4.61
N LYS A 62 4.92 -10.92 3.64
CA LYS A 62 4.79 -12.35 3.37
C LYS A 62 5.24 -13.21 4.55
N LYS A 63 6.22 -12.74 5.32
CA LYS A 63 6.70 -13.42 6.51
C LYS A 63 5.82 -13.19 7.72
N MET A 64 5.15 -12.04 7.79
CA MET A 64 4.37 -11.59 8.93
C MET A 64 2.90 -11.96 8.84
N LEU A 65 2.33 -11.95 7.64
CA LEU A 65 0.89 -12.09 7.41
C LEU A 65 0.56 -13.40 6.69
N ALA A 66 -0.48 -14.09 7.16
CA ALA A 66 -1.04 -15.24 6.45
C ALA A 66 -1.75 -14.78 5.19
N TYR A 67 -2.44 -13.64 5.27
CA TYR A 67 -3.05 -12.94 4.14
C TYR A 67 -3.23 -11.48 4.49
N GLN A 68 -3.46 -10.66 3.46
CA GLN A 68 -3.99 -9.31 3.63
C GLN A 68 -5.00 -9.05 2.51
N HIS A 69 -5.95 -8.19 2.80
CA HIS A 69 -7.01 -7.85 1.88
C HIS A 69 -7.24 -6.34 1.87
N PHE A 70 -7.28 -5.76 0.68
CA PHE A 70 -7.58 -4.36 0.45
C PHE A 70 -8.99 -4.28 -0.14
N GLU A 71 -9.95 -3.77 0.63
CA GLU A 71 -11.34 -3.65 0.18
C GLU A 71 -11.64 -2.18 -0.13
N PRO A 72 -11.67 -1.80 -1.41
CA PRO A 72 -11.98 -0.41 -1.78
C PRO A 72 -13.42 -0.04 -1.39
N ILE A 73 -13.58 1.19 -0.88
CA ILE A 73 -14.89 1.75 -0.57
C ILE A 73 -15.26 2.77 -1.64
N ARG A 74 -14.37 3.72 -1.90
CA ARG A 74 -14.58 4.72 -2.96
C ARG A 74 -13.28 5.36 -3.38
N PHE A 75 -13.29 5.90 -4.59
CA PHE A 75 -12.17 6.64 -5.15
C PHE A 75 -12.65 8.01 -5.61
N PHE A 76 -11.80 9.01 -5.42
CA PHE A 76 -11.98 10.34 -6.00
C PHE A 76 -10.79 10.60 -6.91
N GLU A 77 -11.05 10.87 -8.18
CA GLU A 77 -9.99 11.10 -9.15
C GLU A 77 -10.05 12.51 -9.71
N THR A 78 -8.91 13.18 -9.75
CA THR A 78 -8.73 14.47 -10.43
C THR A 78 -7.70 14.28 -11.56
N ALA A 79 -7.22 15.37 -12.16
CA ALA A 79 -6.26 15.31 -13.26
C ALA A 79 -4.97 14.57 -12.88
N ASP A 80 -4.49 14.73 -11.66
CA ASP A 80 -3.21 14.19 -11.20
C ASP A 80 -3.26 13.48 -9.84
N THR A 81 -4.43 13.32 -9.26
CA THR A 81 -4.57 12.79 -7.89
C THR A 81 -5.71 11.78 -7.80
N VAL A 82 -5.48 10.72 -7.05
CA VAL A 82 -6.53 9.79 -6.64
C VAL A 82 -6.54 9.74 -5.12
N ILE A 83 -7.72 9.91 -4.53
CA ILE A 83 -7.94 9.70 -3.11
C ILE A 83 -8.70 8.39 -2.98
N ALA A 84 -8.17 7.43 -2.22
CA ALA A 84 -8.79 6.12 -2.04
C ALA A 84 -9.18 5.93 -0.58
N GLU A 85 -10.44 5.58 -0.35
CA GLU A 85 -10.91 5.10 0.94
C GLU A 85 -11.07 3.60 0.85
N TYR A 86 -10.49 2.86 1.80
CA TYR A 86 -10.56 1.41 1.80
C TYR A 86 -10.38 0.85 3.20
N THR A 87 -10.76 -0.41 3.39
CA THR A 87 -10.41 -1.15 4.59
C THR A 87 -9.27 -2.09 4.26
N TRP A 88 -8.34 -2.20 5.18
CA TRP A 88 -7.28 -3.18 5.15
C TRP A 88 -7.52 -4.21 6.24
N THR A 89 -7.41 -5.47 5.90
CA THR A 89 -7.52 -6.57 6.85
C THR A 89 -6.32 -7.48 6.67
N GLY A 90 -5.74 -7.95 7.76
CA GLY A 90 -4.63 -8.87 7.72
C GLY A 90 -4.67 -9.83 8.89
N GLU A 91 -4.25 -11.07 8.67
CA GLU A 91 -4.12 -12.06 9.74
C GLU A 91 -2.64 -12.30 10.00
N LEU A 92 -2.26 -12.23 11.28
CA LEU A 92 -0.88 -12.47 11.69
C LEU A 92 -0.55 -13.96 11.60
N LYS A 93 0.54 -14.27 10.94
CA LYS A 93 1.08 -15.63 10.83
C LYS A 93 2.13 -15.91 11.88
N VAL A 94 2.60 -14.84 12.56
CA VAL A 94 3.58 -14.90 13.64
C VAL A 94 3.18 -13.91 14.73
N LYS A 95 3.73 -14.07 15.93
CA LYS A 95 3.54 -13.09 17.01
C LYS A 95 4.31 -11.79 16.69
N VAL A 96 3.67 -10.65 16.89
CA VAL A 96 4.28 -9.32 16.68
C VAL A 96 4.01 -8.48 17.93
N GLY A 97 5.04 -8.28 18.76
CA GLY A 97 4.89 -7.57 20.02
C GLY A 97 3.84 -8.24 20.92
N LYS A 98 2.79 -7.51 21.28
CA LYS A 98 1.68 -8.03 22.09
C LYS A 98 0.59 -8.70 21.25
N LEU A 99 0.70 -8.60 19.94
CA LEU A 99 -0.27 -9.18 19.02
C LEU A 99 0.06 -10.65 18.79
N LYS A 100 -0.97 -11.48 18.80
CA LYS A 100 -0.81 -12.94 18.75
C LYS A 100 -0.88 -13.48 17.32
N LYS A 101 -0.20 -14.61 17.09
CA LYS A 101 -0.38 -15.39 15.88
C LYS A 101 -1.86 -15.73 15.70
N GLY A 102 -2.37 -15.55 14.49
CA GLY A 102 -3.78 -15.81 14.15
C GLY A 102 -4.69 -14.63 14.41
N GLN A 103 -4.21 -13.57 15.04
CA GLN A 103 -5.02 -12.38 15.27
C GLN A 103 -5.29 -11.65 13.96
N VAL A 104 -6.56 -11.27 13.75
CA VAL A 104 -6.97 -10.50 12.59
C VAL A 104 -6.94 -9.01 12.94
N LEU A 105 -6.22 -8.25 12.14
CA LEU A 105 -6.13 -6.79 12.27
C LEU A 105 -6.97 -6.16 11.17
N LYS A 106 -7.64 -5.05 11.50
CA LYS A 106 -8.44 -4.31 10.54
C LYS A 106 -8.19 -2.82 10.70
N ALA A 107 -8.02 -2.12 9.58
CA ALA A 107 -7.82 -0.68 9.57
C ALA A 107 -8.70 -0.03 8.52
N TYR A 108 -9.22 1.15 8.84
CA TYR A 108 -9.92 2.01 7.90
C TYR A 108 -8.90 3.02 7.40
N VAL A 109 -8.68 3.08 6.09
CA VAL A 109 -7.57 3.86 5.53
C VAL A 109 -8.06 4.83 4.47
N CYS A 110 -7.45 6.01 4.47
CA CYS A 110 -7.61 6.99 3.40
C CYS A 110 -6.20 7.33 2.89
N THR A 111 -5.97 7.13 1.60
CA THR A 111 -4.66 7.36 1.00
C THR A 111 -4.78 8.35 -0.14
N ILE A 112 -3.85 9.29 -0.20
CA ILE A 112 -3.75 10.26 -1.28
C ILE A 112 -2.61 9.84 -2.19
N PHE A 113 -2.92 9.62 -3.49
CA PHE A 113 -1.95 9.27 -4.51
C PHE A 113 -1.81 10.43 -5.50
N GLU A 114 -0.62 10.97 -5.62
CA GLU A 114 -0.30 11.98 -6.64
C GLU A 114 0.47 11.31 -7.76
N PHE A 115 0.13 11.64 -9.01
CA PHE A 115 0.69 11.03 -10.20
C PHE A 115 1.64 11.97 -10.93
N LYS A 116 2.65 11.39 -11.54
CA LYS A 116 3.57 12.06 -12.45
C LYS A 116 3.93 11.07 -13.55
N ASP A 117 3.87 11.51 -14.81
CA ASP A 117 4.15 10.65 -15.97
C ASP A 117 3.30 9.38 -15.97
N ASP A 118 2.01 9.53 -15.60
CA ASP A 118 1.03 8.44 -15.49
C ASP A 118 1.36 7.36 -14.47
N LYS A 119 2.28 7.65 -13.55
CA LYS A 119 2.68 6.72 -12.49
C LYS A 119 2.52 7.35 -11.12
N ILE A 120 2.32 6.52 -10.12
CA ILE A 120 2.23 6.97 -8.73
C ILE A 120 3.57 7.56 -8.32
N PHE A 121 3.55 8.82 -7.92
CA PHE A 121 4.75 9.59 -7.60
C PHE A 121 4.87 9.90 -6.11
N ARG A 122 3.77 10.26 -5.47
CA ARG A 122 3.69 10.52 -4.03
C ARG A 122 2.47 9.83 -3.46
N GLN A 123 2.64 9.20 -2.34
CA GLN A 123 1.58 8.48 -1.64
C GLN A 123 1.64 8.85 -0.17
N ARG A 124 0.50 9.23 0.40
CA ARG A 124 0.40 9.56 1.82
C ARG A 124 -0.78 8.81 2.44
N ASN A 125 -0.54 8.14 3.55
CA ASN A 125 -1.60 7.52 4.35
C ASN A 125 -1.47 7.88 5.83
#